data_8cdfe33cde00ca556499aff297c07e44
#
_entry.id   8cdfe33cde00ca556499aff297c07e44
#
_cell.length_a   1.000
_cell.length_b   1.000
_cell.length_c   1.000
_cell.angle_alpha   90.00
_cell.angle_beta   90.00
_cell.angle_gamma   90.00
#
_symmetry.space_group_name_H-M   'P 1'
#
loop_
_entity.id
_entity.type
_entity.pdbx_description
1 polymer ?
#
loop_
_entity_poly.entity_id
_entity_poly.type
_entity_poly.pdbx_seq_one_letter_code
_entity_poly.pdbx_strand_id
1 'polypeptide(L)'
;MVGGASASGASGNVAGVRIVVAGDAKTGKSSLIVTAATDNYPNNVPPLLPPTRLPEDVYPDRVPVTVIDTSSSPENRGRLVEEIMRADAVVLTYACDRLETLDRLSTFWLPELRRLEVNVPVIVVGCMLDKRDDQHSVSLEQVMSPIMQQFREIETCIECSALNHIQVPEVFYYAQKAVLHPTAPLFDQEQQVLRPRCVRALKRIFILCDHDRDGALSDAELNDFQVKCFNAPLQPSEIVVVKSVVQEKLREGVDDRGLTLTGFLFLHALFIEKGRLETTWTVLRKFGYNNEIRLHDDQLPPPIKRYPDQSTELTNEAVEFLRRIFATFDIDGDGALRSAELEDLFSTAPEKDGALRSAELEDLFSTAPEKPRTISTLHLWSLMTLLDPIRTMETLIYIGYGTDPSTAIRVTRRRRLNRRKQQTDRTVCHCFVFGPKEAGKSAILNSFIGRLFPEEYVPTTNDRYAVNSVDQPLGAKKTLVLREIPEQGVKKILSSRDALAACDVAVFVHDR
;
A
#
# COMPACT_ATOMS: atom_id res chain seq x y z
N MET A 1 -16.26 45.44 8.88
CA MET A 1 -14.87 45.03 9.14
C MET A 1 -14.95 43.75 9.97
N VAL A 2 -14.86 42.59 9.35
CA VAL A 2 -14.61 41.31 10.02
C VAL A 2 -13.72 40.53 9.07
N GLY A 3 -12.47 40.29 9.52
CA GLY A 3 -11.44 39.65 8.75
C GLY A 3 -11.70 38.13 8.60
N GLY A 4 -11.72 37.68 7.36
CA GLY A 4 -11.73 36.26 7.04
C GLY A 4 -10.35 35.65 7.29
N ALA A 5 -10.25 34.71 8.23
CA ALA A 5 -9.09 33.88 8.41
C ALA A 5 -9.08 32.80 7.32
N SER A 6 -8.15 32.93 6.37
CA SER A 6 -7.85 31.90 5.41
C SER A 6 -7.14 30.74 6.11
N ALA A 7 -7.79 29.59 6.20
CA ALA A 7 -7.16 28.34 6.60
C ALA A 7 -6.16 27.92 5.50
N SER A 8 -4.87 28.11 5.75
CA SER A 8 -3.80 27.54 4.95
C SER A 8 -3.71 26.04 5.25
N GLY A 9 -4.42 25.23 4.47
CA GLY A 9 -4.17 23.80 4.39
C GLY A 9 -2.77 23.58 3.79
N ALA A 10 -1.95 22.74 4.38
CA ALA A 10 -0.64 22.35 3.91
C ALA A 10 -0.73 21.76 2.50
N SER A 11 -0.48 22.61 1.50
CA SER A 11 -0.24 22.22 0.12
C SER A 11 1.15 21.58 0.06
N GLY A 12 1.22 20.26 0.17
CA GLY A 12 2.38 19.56 -0.35
C GLY A 12 2.56 19.99 -1.80
N ASN A 13 3.78 20.36 -2.16
CA ASN A 13 4.15 20.83 -3.49
C ASN A 13 3.82 19.74 -4.51
N VAL A 14 2.64 19.76 -5.13
CA VAL A 14 2.23 18.82 -6.17
C VAL A 14 3.06 19.20 -7.39
N ALA A 15 4.10 18.40 -7.66
CA ALA A 15 4.88 18.54 -8.88
C ALA A 15 3.89 18.47 -10.06
N GLY A 16 3.96 19.45 -10.98
CA GLY A 16 3.06 19.50 -12.14
C GLY A 16 3.24 18.29 -13.04
N VAL A 17 2.17 17.86 -13.71
CA VAL A 17 2.18 16.72 -14.64
C VAL A 17 2.86 17.13 -15.95
N ARG A 18 3.86 16.35 -16.39
CA ARG A 18 4.60 16.54 -17.63
C ARG A 18 4.11 15.54 -18.69
N ILE A 19 3.44 16.06 -19.72
CA ILE A 19 2.90 15.25 -20.83
C ILE A 19 3.75 15.47 -22.07
N VAL A 20 4.26 14.39 -22.65
CA VAL A 20 5.00 14.43 -23.90
C VAL A 20 4.12 13.99 -25.04
N VAL A 21 3.99 14.84 -26.09
CA VAL A 21 3.22 14.52 -27.29
C VAL A 21 4.18 14.01 -28.37
N ALA A 22 4.02 12.75 -28.75
CA ALA A 22 4.84 12.06 -29.76
C ALA A 22 3.97 11.50 -30.90
N GLY A 23 4.60 11.06 -31.96
CA GLY A 23 3.92 10.53 -33.17
C GLY A 23 4.59 10.97 -34.45
N ASP A 24 4.12 10.47 -35.57
CA ASP A 24 4.71 10.73 -36.89
C ASP A 24 4.62 12.20 -37.32
N ALA A 25 5.35 12.55 -38.37
CA ALA A 25 5.28 13.90 -38.97
C ALA A 25 3.87 14.19 -39.46
N LYS A 26 3.42 15.44 -39.24
CA LYS A 26 2.13 15.96 -39.73
C LYS A 26 0.90 15.22 -39.15
N THR A 27 1.01 14.56 -37.99
CA THR A 27 -0.15 13.97 -37.28
C THR A 27 -0.96 14.99 -36.49
N GLY A 28 -0.63 16.28 -36.53
CA GLY A 28 -1.40 17.32 -35.85
C GLY A 28 -0.95 17.65 -34.42
N LYS A 29 0.20 17.14 -33.93
CA LYS A 29 0.71 17.34 -32.56
C LYS A 29 0.70 18.80 -32.13
N SER A 30 1.42 19.65 -32.83
CA SER A 30 1.58 21.06 -32.47
C SER A 30 0.27 21.85 -32.57
N SER A 31 -0.59 21.54 -33.56
CA SER A 31 -1.93 22.16 -33.66
C SER A 31 -2.81 21.76 -32.45
N LEU A 32 -2.79 20.49 -32.04
CA LEU A 32 -3.51 20.00 -30.85
C LEU A 32 -3.06 20.75 -29.60
N ILE A 33 -1.74 20.93 -29.42
CA ILE A 33 -1.18 21.60 -28.22
C ILE A 33 -1.58 23.09 -28.22
N VAL A 34 -1.45 23.79 -29.34
CA VAL A 34 -1.83 25.22 -29.42
C VAL A 34 -3.32 25.39 -29.15
N THR A 35 -4.17 24.58 -29.79
CA THR A 35 -5.62 24.66 -29.58
C THR A 35 -6.00 24.38 -28.11
N ALA A 36 -5.36 23.40 -27.46
CA ALA A 36 -5.59 23.11 -26.04
C ALA A 36 -5.15 24.26 -25.10
N ALA A 37 -4.09 24.98 -25.47
CA ALA A 37 -3.56 26.06 -24.64
C ALA A 37 -4.26 27.40 -24.85
N THR A 38 -4.78 27.66 -26.04
CA THR A 38 -5.30 28.99 -26.43
C THR A 38 -6.79 29.00 -26.76
N ASP A 39 -7.42 27.83 -26.82
CA ASP A 39 -8.80 27.64 -27.31
C ASP A 39 -9.03 28.22 -28.73
N ASN A 40 -7.97 28.30 -29.53
CA ASN A 40 -8.02 28.80 -30.90
C ASN A 40 -7.19 27.91 -31.82
N TYR A 41 -7.74 27.58 -33.00
CA TYR A 41 -6.99 26.83 -34.00
C TYR A 41 -5.95 27.77 -34.70
N PRO A 42 -4.67 27.40 -34.70
CA PRO A 42 -3.61 28.27 -35.27
C PRO A 42 -3.59 28.26 -36.79
N ASN A 43 -3.56 29.45 -37.41
CA ASN A 43 -3.36 29.61 -38.87
C ASN A 43 -1.95 29.23 -39.31
N ASN A 44 -0.96 29.37 -38.42
CA ASN A 44 0.43 29.02 -38.70
C ASN A 44 1.04 28.42 -37.40
N VAL A 45 1.57 27.22 -37.51
CA VAL A 45 2.16 26.48 -36.39
C VAL A 45 3.67 26.38 -36.60
N PRO A 46 4.50 26.80 -35.61
CA PRO A 46 5.93 26.56 -35.64
C PRO A 46 6.26 25.07 -35.77
N PRO A 47 7.38 24.69 -36.36
CA PRO A 47 7.79 23.29 -36.50
C PRO A 47 7.93 22.54 -35.20
N LEU A 48 8.21 23.24 -34.09
CA LEU A 48 8.33 22.72 -32.71
C LEU A 48 7.94 23.83 -31.74
N LEU A 49 7.08 23.49 -30.79
CA LEU A 49 6.65 24.42 -29.75
C LEU A 49 7.60 24.35 -28.53
N PRO A 50 7.77 25.47 -27.80
CA PRO A 50 8.39 25.44 -26.47
C PRO A 50 7.48 24.68 -25.49
N PRO A 51 8.01 24.27 -24.32
CA PRO A 51 7.17 23.70 -23.25
C PRO A 51 5.95 24.60 -22.98
N THR A 52 4.76 24.04 -23.14
CA THR A 52 3.49 24.79 -23.11
C THR A 52 2.72 24.42 -21.85
N ARG A 53 2.36 25.41 -21.05
CA ARG A 53 1.55 25.20 -19.83
C ARG A 53 0.07 25.35 -20.18
N LEU A 54 -0.73 24.35 -19.77
CA LEU A 54 -2.18 24.40 -19.94
C LEU A 54 -2.84 25.17 -18.76
N PRO A 55 -4.01 25.79 -18.97
CA PRO A 55 -4.75 26.46 -17.91
C PRO A 55 -5.13 25.49 -16.80
N GLU A 56 -4.89 25.85 -15.53
CA GLU A 56 -5.12 25.00 -14.36
C GLU A 56 -6.61 24.84 -14.00
N ASP A 57 -7.43 25.79 -14.38
CA ASP A 57 -8.86 25.86 -14.11
C ASP A 57 -9.72 24.99 -15.03
N VAL A 58 -9.14 24.48 -16.11
CA VAL A 58 -9.84 23.60 -17.08
C VAL A 58 -10.08 22.21 -16.48
N TYR A 59 -9.24 21.77 -15.54
CA TYR A 59 -9.28 20.40 -14.99
C TYR A 59 -9.71 20.37 -13.52
N PRO A 60 -10.53 19.37 -13.12
CA PRO A 60 -11.06 19.27 -11.75
C PRO A 60 -9.99 19.22 -10.65
N ASP A 61 -8.87 18.53 -10.92
CA ASP A 61 -7.79 18.32 -9.95
C ASP A 61 -6.90 19.55 -9.75
N ARG A 62 -7.03 20.59 -10.61
CA ARG A 62 -6.25 21.84 -10.56
C ARG A 62 -4.73 21.65 -10.42
N VAL A 63 -4.22 20.56 -10.99
CA VAL A 63 -2.78 20.27 -11.01
C VAL A 63 -2.16 20.88 -12.27
N PRO A 64 -1.04 21.62 -12.17
CA PRO A 64 -0.38 22.21 -13.33
C PRO A 64 0.01 21.15 -14.37
N VAL A 65 -0.34 21.36 -15.63
CA VAL A 65 0.04 20.48 -16.74
C VAL A 65 0.99 21.22 -17.65
N THR A 66 2.14 20.61 -17.94
CA THR A 66 3.11 21.10 -18.93
C THR A 66 3.21 20.11 -20.07
N VAL A 67 2.89 20.56 -21.28
CA VAL A 67 2.91 19.76 -22.49
C VAL A 67 4.21 20.04 -23.28
N ILE A 68 4.86 18.97 -23.70
CA ILE A 68 6.10 19.01 -24.49
C ILE A 68 5.81 18.51 -25.90
N ASP A 69 5.97 19.40 -26.87
CA ASP A 69 5.93 19.04 -28.28
C ASP A 69 7.22 18.35 -28.72
N THR A 70 7.12 17.37 -29.60
CA THR A 70 8.30 16.65 -30.11
C THR A 70 8.37 16.60 -31.63
N SER A 71 9.58 16.64 -32.13
CA SER A 71 9.85 16.44 -33.57
C SER A 71 10.01 14.96 -33.88
N SER A 72 9.36 14.52 -34.95
CA SER A 72 9.50 13.16 -35.48
C SER A 72 10.70 13.00 -36.46
N SER A 73 11.51 14.05 -36.66
CA SER A 73 12.67 13.98 -37.55
C SER A 73 13.77 13.09 -36.95
N PRO A 74 14.47 12.27 -37.75
CA PRO A 74 15.56 11.40 -37.29
C PRO A 74 16.66 12.13 -36.52
N GLU A 75 16.95 13.39 -36.88
CA GLU A 75 17.97 14.23 -36.27
C GLU A 75 17.64 14.58 -34.82
N ASN A 76 16.35 14.66 -34.47
CA ASN A 76 15.88 14.98 -33.13
C ASN A 76 15.55 13.76 -32.26
N ARG A 77 15.89 12.55 -32.73
CA ARG A 77 15.54 11.30 -32.01
C ARG A 77 16.14 11.23 -30.60
N GLY A 78 17.36 11.69 -30.42
CA GLY A 78 17.99 11.72 -29.08
C GLY A 78 17.21 12.60 -28.11
N ARG A 79 16.81 13.80 -28.54
CA ARG A 79 15.99 14.71 -27.74
C ARG A 79 14.60 14.15 -27.45
N LEU A 80 13.97 13.49 -28.42
CA LEU A 80 12.69 12.82 -28.24
C LEU A 80 12.79 11.76 -27.12
N VAL A 81 13.83 10.92 -27.14
CA VAL A 81 14.05 9.90 -26.10
C VAL A 81 14.25 10.55 -24.73
N GLU A 82 15.06 11.60 -24.61
CA GLU A 82 15.27 12.31 -23.35
C GLU A 82 13.96 12.88 -22.77
N GLU A 83 13.10 13.45 -23.63
CA GLU A 83 11.82 14.00 -23.20
C GLU A 83 10.84 12.89 -22.76
N ILE A 84 10.78 11.79 -23.50
CA ILE A 84 9.94 10.63 -23.16
C ILE A 84 10.38 10.01 -21.81
N MET A 85 11.68 9.90 -21.55
CA MET A 85 12.20 9.37 -20.28
C MET A 85 11.88 10.27 -19.06
N ARG A 86 11.54 11.53 -19.30
CA ARG A 86 11.14 12.50 -18.26
C ARG A 86 9.64 12.75 -18.20
N ALA A 87 8.87 12.04 -19.03
CA ALA A 87 7.42 12.19 -19.08
C ALA A 87 6.73 11.50 -17.93
N ASP A 88 5.64 12.09 -17.45
CA ASP A 88 4.69 11.42 -16.55
C ASP A 88 3.59 10.69 -17.35
N ALA A 89 3.30 11.17 -18.57
CA ALA A 89 2.43 10.50 -19.55
C ALA A 89 2.89 10.79 -20.97
N VAL A 90 2.58 9.88 -21.90
CA VAL A 90 2.83 10.04 -23.32
C VAL A 90 1.50 10.11 -24.07
N VAL A 91 1.30 11.18 -24.83
CA VAL A 91 0.24 11.30 -25.83
C VAL A 91 0.82 10.90 -27.19
N LEU A 92 0.37 9.76 -27.70
CA LEU A 92 0.86 9.20 -28.96
C LEU A 92 -0.15 9.44 -30.08
N THR A 93 0.22 10.29 -31.06
CA THR A 93 -0.71 10.76 -32.08
C THR A 93 -0.60 10.00 -33.40
N TYR A 94 -1.74 9.71 -34.01
CA TYR A 94 -1.88 9.32 -35.42
C TYR A 94 -2.85 10.27 -36.13
N ALA A 95 -2.90 10.25 -37.47
CA ALA A 95 -3.81 11.06 -38.27
C ALA A 95 -4.96 10.20 -38.79
N CYS A 96 -6.21 10.61 -38.53
CA CYS A 96 -7.43 9.86 -38.93
C CYS A 96 -7.59 9.76 -40.48
N ASP A 97 -6.96 10.66 -41.22
CA ASP A 97 -6.93 10.67 -42.70
C ASP A 97 -5.79 9.82 -43.29
N ARG A 98 -4.92 9.21 -42.46
CA ARG A 98 -3.74 8.44 -42.93
C ARG A 98 -3.53 7.17 -42.07
N LEU A 99 -4.07 6.05 -42.56
CA LEU A 99 -3.99 4.74 -41.92
C LEU A 99 -2.56 4.27 -41.65
N GLU A 100 -1.59 4.66 -42.50
CA GLU A 100 -0.18 4.33 -42.29
C GLU A 100 0.35 4.80 -40.94
N THR A 101 -0.14 5.94 -40.42
CA THR A 101 0.27 6.47 -39.14
C THR A 101 -0.35 5.68 -37.96
N LEU A 102 -1.49 5.05 -38.18
CA LEU A 102 -2.12 4.15 -37.23
C LEU A 102 -1.34 2.82 -37.13
N ASP A 103 -0.98 2.22 -38.28
CA ASP A 103 -0.19 0.99 -38.31
C ASP A 103 1.17 1.18 -37.61
N ARG A 104 1.76 2.38 -37.73
CA ARG A 104 3.01 2.70 -37.08
C ARG A 104 2.93 2.78 -35.56
N LEU A 105 1.74 2.89 -34.97
CA LEU A 105 1.58 2.78 -33.50
C LEU A 105 2.07 1.41 -33.03
N SER A 106 1.56 0.33 -33.62
CA SER A 106 1.85 -1.05 -33.24
C SER A 106 3.19 -1.57 -33.79
N THR A 107 3.66 -1.05 -34.96
CA THR A 107 4.89 -1.55 -35.59
C THR A 107 6.15 -0.78 -35.20
N PHE A 108 6.02 0.45 -34.71
CA PHE A 108 7.16 1.29 -34.36
C PHE A 108 7.05 1.93 -32.97
N TRP A 109 6.02 2.75 -32.72
CA TRP A 109 5.99 3.62 -31.54
C TRP A 109 5.85 2.87 -30.22
N LEU A 110 4.89 1.97 -30.10
CA LEU A 110 4.67 1.20 -28.89
C LEU A 110 5.82 0.21 -28.58
N PRO A 111 6.34 -0.54 -29.59
CA PRO A 111 7.55 -1.32 -29.39
C PRO A 111 8.77 -0.50 -28.98
N GLU A 112 8.92 0.73 -29.51
CA GLU A 112 10.03 1.63 -29.13
C GLU A 112 9.89 2.14 -27.70
N LEU A 113 8.69 2.49 -27.23
CA LEU A 113 8.44 2.83 -25.83
C LEU A 113 8.81 1.68 -24.89
N ARG A 114 8.44 0.44 -25.25
CA ARG A 114 8.84 -0.76 -24.50
C ARG A 114 10.35 -0.99 -24.50
N ARG A 115 11.02 -0.78 -25.66
CA ARG A 115 12.48 -0.90 -25.76
C ARG A 115 13.20 0.10 -24.88
N LEU A 116 12.61 1.26 -24.68
CA LEU A 116 13.11 2.31 -23.78
C LEU A 116 12.72 2.10 -22.32
N GLU A 117 12.01 1.01 -21.99
CA GLU A 117 11.51 0.71 -20.64
C GLU A 117 10.65 1.82 -20.03
N VAL A 118 9.89 2.51 -20.89
CA VAL A 118 8.99 3.60 -20.48
C VAL A 118 7.74 3.01 -19.84
N ASN A 119 7.57 3.19 -18.54
CA ASN A 119 6.47 2.63 -17.73
C ASN A 119 5.44 3.70 -17.34
N VAL A 120 5.19 4.68 -18.22
CA VAL A 120 4.18 5.72 -17.99
C VAL A 120 2.93 5.44 -18.83
N PRO A 121 1.75 5.95 -18.42
CA PRO A 121 0.52 5.78 -19.19
C PRO A 121 0.64 6.39 -20.58
N VAL A 122 0.10 5.69 -21.58
CA VAL A 122 0.05 6.12 -22.97
C VAL A 122 -1.39 6.40 -23.35
N ILE A 123 -1.66 7.60 -23.88
CA ILE A 123 -2.94 7.99 -24.45
C ILE A 123 -2.78 8.01 -25.97
N VAL A 124 -3.51 7.18 -26.68
CA VAL A 124 -3.49 7.17 -28.15
C VAL A 124 -4.53 8.13 -28.69
N VAL A 125 -4.08 9.04 -29.58
CA VAL A 125 -4.92 10.13 -30.06
C VAL A 125 -4.96 10.17 -31.59
N GLY A 126 -6.14 9.93 -32.16
CA GLY A 126 -6.43 10.18 -33.56
C GLY A 126 -6.73 11.65 -33.81
N CYS A 127 -5.81 12.37 -34.43
CA CYS A 127 -6.00 13.76 -34.80
C CYS A 127 -6.63 13.89 -36.20
N MET A 128 -7.12 15.09 -36.51
CA MET A 128 -7.74 15.40 -37.81
C MET A 128 -9.00 14.58 -38.08
N LEU A 129 -9.85 14.39 -37.07
CA LEU A 129 -11.13 13.72 -37.19
C LEU A 129 -12.03 14.39 -38.27
N ASP A 130 -11.88 15.70 -38.46
CA ASP A 130 -12.56 16.50 -39.51
C ASP A 130 -12.23 16.08 -40.95
N LYS A 131 -11.14 15.32 -41.16
CA LYS A 131 -10.71 14.82 -42.47
C LYS A 131 -11.01 13.36 -42.71
N ARG A 132 -11.68 12.69 -41.77
CA ARG A 132 -12.05 11.29 -41.90
C ARG A 132 -13.07 11.08 -42.99
N ASP A 133 -12.89 10.07 -43.81
CA ASP A 133 -13.87 9.67 -44.81
C ASP A 133 -14.99 8.83 -44.18
N ASP A 134 -16.19 9.39 -44.12
CA ASP A 134 -17.37 8.77 -43.50
C ASP A 134 -17.88 7.52 -44.23
N GLN A 135 -17.45 7.31 -45.50
CA GLN A 135 -17.92 6.16 -46.29
C GLN A 135 -17.25 4.83 -45.92
N HIS A 136 -16.14 4.86 -45.16
CA HIS A 136 -15.38 3.68 -44.71
C HIS A 136 -15.10 3.67 -43.22
N SER A 137 -15.94 4.30 -42.39
CA SER A 137 -15.66 4.47 -40.95
C SER A 137 -15.79 3.15 -40.20
N VAL A 138 -14.69 2.48 -39.97
CA VAL A 138 -14.57 1.46 -38.92
C VAL A 138 -14.60 2.17 -37.55
N SER A 139 -15.34 1.69 -36.57
CA SER A 139 -15.39 2.34 -35.27
C SER A 139 -14.01 2.33 -34.61
N LEU A 140 -13.68 3.39 -33.87
CA LEU A 140 -12.43 3.50 -33.10
C LEU A 140 -12.20 2.26 -32.22
N GLU A 141 -13.26 1.76 -31.59
CA GLU A 141 -13.21 0.58 -30.73
C GLU A 141 -12.77 -0.68 -31.48
N GLN A 142 -13.28 -0.92 -32.69
CA GLN A 142 -12.91 -2.07 -33.51
C GLN A 142 -11.44 -2.04 -33.94
N VAL A 143 -10.91 -0.85 -34.21
CA VAL A 143 -9.53 -0.66 -34.65
C VAL A 143 -8.56 -0.74 -33.47
N MET A 144 -8.90 -0.13 -32.37
CA MET A 144 -8.01 0.00 -31.21
C MET A 144 -8.05 -1.21 -30.27
N SER A 145 -9.15 -1.98 -30.22
CA SER A 145 -9.28 -3.12 -29.32
C SER A 145 -8.13 -4.14 -29.45
N PRO A 146 -7.74 -4.58 -30.65
CA PRO A 146 -6.59 -5.49 -30.82
C PRO A 146 -5.26 -4.88 -30.34
N ILE A 147 -5.06 -3.57 -30.62
CA ILE A 147 -3.84 -2.85 -30.24
C ILE A 147 -3.76 -2.72 -28.71
N MET A 148 -4.85 -2.36 -28.06
CA MET A 148 -4.92 -2.25 -26.59
C MET A 148 -4.75 -3.61 -25.89
N GLN A 149 -5.24 -4.69 -26.47
CA GLN A 149 -5.01 -6.04 -25.94
C GLN A 149 -3.52 -6.44 -26.01
N GLN A 150 -2.81 -6.01 -27.02
CA GLN A 150 -1.37 -6.27 -27.19
C GLN A 150 -0.50 -5.33 -26.35
N PHE A 151 -0.92 -4.07 -26.20
CA PHE A 151 -0.18 -3.00 -25.53
C PHE A 151 -0.97 -2.42 -24.37
N ARG A 152 -0.76 -3.02 -23.17
CA ARG A 152 -1.50 -2.71 -21.95
C ARG A 152 -1.11 -1.37 -21.31
N GLU A 153 -0.04 -0.76 -21.75
CA GLU A 153 0.37 0.59 -21.40
C GLU A 153 -0.57 1.67 -21.95
N ILE A 154 -1.44 1.32 -22.90
CA ILE A 154 -2.46 2.23 -23.43
C ILE A 154 -3.62 2.30 -22.44
N GLU A 155 -3.77 3.46 -21.79
CA GLU A 155 -4.87 3.72 -20.85
C GLU A 155 -6.20 4.01 -21.55
N THR A 156 -6.13 4.77 -22.65
CA THR A 156 -7.32 5.11 -23.45
C THR A 156 -6.95 5.55 -24.84
N CYS A 157 -7.95 5.51 -25.71
CA CYS A 157 -7.88 5.99 -27.09
C CYS A 157 -8.99 7.01 -27.32
N ILE A 158 -8.66 8.12 -27.98
CA ILE A 158 -9.58 9.20 -28.27
C ILE A 158 -9.31 9.76 -29.67
N GLU A 159 -10.34 10.20 -30.36
CA GLU A 159 -10.21 10.91 -31.63
C GLU A 159 -10.60 12.36 -31.44
N CYS A 160 -9.84 13.26 -32.03
CA CYS A 160 -10.03 14.71 -31.86
C CYS A 160 -9.88 15.48 -33.16
N SER A 161 -10.50 16.66 -33.20
CA SER A 161 -10.26 17.67 -34.23
C SER A 161 -9.87 18.99 -33.57
N ALA A 162 -8.62 19.39 -33.75
CA ALA A 162 -8.15 20.70 -33.32
C ALA A 162 -8.86 21.84 -34.11
N LEU A 163 -9.18 21.61 -35.37
CA LEU A 163 -9.89 22.59 -36.20
C LEU A 163 -11.31 22.87 -35.72
N ASN A 164 -12.05 21.80 -35.33
CA ASN A 164 -13.44 21.88 -34.90
C ASN A 164 -13.58 21.90 -33.39
N HIS A 165 -12.50 21.99 -32.62
CA HIS A 165 -12.48 21.96 -31.15
C HIS A 165 -13.15 20.71 -30.55
N ILE A 166 -13.11 19.55 -31.25
CA ILE A 166 -13.73 18.32 -30.80
C ILE A 166 -12.73 17.55 -29.94
N GLN A 167 -13.09 17.28 -28.70
CA GLN A 167 -12.34 16.44 -27.72
C GLN A 167 -10.88 16.87 -27.46
N VAL A 168 -10.54 18.15 -27.71
CA VAL A 168 -9.17 18.67 -27.50
C VAL A 168 -8.80 18.78 -26.01
N PRO A 169 -9.63 19.36 -25.12
CA PRO A 169 -9.36 19.36 -23.68
C PRO A 169 -9.35 17.96 -23.08
N GLU A 170 -10.21 17.06 -23.57
CA GLU A 170 -10.34 15.69 -23.08
C GLU A 170 -9.07 14.87 -23.26
N VAL A 171 -8.29 15.10 -24.34
CA VAL A 171 -6.99 14.43 -24.58
C VAL A 171 -6.07 14.62 -23.37
N PHE A 172 -5.90 15.85 -22.93
CA PHE A 172 -5.00 16.19 -21.84
C PHE A 172 -5.61 15.89 -20.47
N TYR A 173 -6.94 15.94 -20.35
CA TYR A 173 -7.67 15.49 -19.18
C TYR A 173 -7.41 13.98 -18.91
N TYR A 174 -7.57 13.12 -19.93
CA TYR A 174 -7.31 11.69 -19.76
C TYR A 174 -5.83 11.41 -19.48
N ALA A 175 -4.91 12.15 -20.10
CA ALA A 175 -3.49 12.02 -19.81
C ALA A 175 -3.16 12.42 -18.36
N GLN A 176 -3.70 13.53 -17.87
CA GLN A 176 -3.56 13.95 -16.48
C GLN A 176 -4.21 12.93 -15.52
N LYS A 177 -5.44 12.49 -15.84
CA LYS A 177 -6.17 11.51 -15.04
C LYS A 177 -5.43 10.19 -14.90
N ALA A 178 -4.82 9.70 -15.98
CA ALA A 178 -4.02 8.47 -15.95
C ALA A 178 -2.79 8.57 -15.03
N VAL A 179 -2.19 9.75 -14.93
CA VAL A 179 -1.07 10.02 -14.00
C VAL A 179 -1.57 10.14 -12.56
N LEU A 180 -2.62 10.93 -12.35
CA LEU A 180 -3.13 11.22 -11.03
C LEU A 180 -3.90 10.05 -10.41
N HIS A 181 -4.61 9.26 -11.24
CA HIS A 181 -5.50 8.19 -10.81
C HIS A 181 -5.24 6.89 -11.59
N PRO A 182 -4.04 6.30 -11.53
CA PRO A 182 -3.71 5.11 -12.31
C PRO A 182 -4.59 3.91 -11.92
N THR A 183 -5.02 3.13 -12.90
CA THR A 183 -5.85 1.94 -12.69
C THR A 183 -5.03 0.74 -12.22
N ALA A 184 -3.85 0.54 -12.81
CA ALA A 184 -3.04 -0.66 -12.61
C ALA A 184 -2.70 -1.00 -11.14
N PRO A 185 -2.43 -0.05 -10.22
CA PRO A 185 -2.19 -0.39 -8.83
C PRO A 185 -3.43 -0.85 -8.07
N LEU A 186 -4.64 -0.40 -8.49
CA LEU A 186 -5.90 -0.63 -7.78
C LEU A 186 -6.57 -1.94 -8.17
N PHE A 187 -6.61 -2.21 -9.49
CA PHE A 187 -7.55 -3.18 -10.05
C PHE A 187 -6.90 -4.04 -11.13
N ASP A 188 -7.26 -5.30 -11.18
CA ASP A 188 -6.91 -6.23 -12.24
C ASP A 188 -8.08 -6.30 -13.23
N GLN A 189 -7.89 -5.72 -14.40
CA GLN A 189 -8.92 -5.66 -15.44
C GLN A 189 -9.25 -7.03 -16.07
N GLU A 190 -8.32 -7.99 -16.03
CA GLU A 190 -8.57 -9.33 -16.57
C GLU A 190 -9.43 -10.17 -15.62
N GLN A 191 -9.07 -10.12 -14.34
CA GLN A 191 -9.76 -10.90 -13.31
C GLN A 191 -10.98 -10.17 -12.74
N GLN A 192 -11.15 -8.88 -13.05
CA GLN A 192 -12.20 -8.01 -12.52
C GLN A 192 -12.22 -7.97 -10.99
N VAL A 193 -11.03 -7.89 -10.38
CA VAL A 193 -10.86 -7.86 -8.92
C VAL A 193 -9.90 -6.75 -8.47
N LEU A 194 -10.08 -6.27 -7.25
CA LEU A 194 -9.13 -5.38 -6.60
C LEU A 194 -7.79 -6.09 -6.41
N ARG A 195 -6.69 -5.41 -6.69
CA ARG A 195 -5.35 -5.96 -6.45
C ARG A 195 -5.06 -6.10 -4.96
N PRO A 196 -4.25 -7.08 -4.54
CA PRO A 196 -4.00 -7.37 -3.12
C PRO A 196 -3.53 -6.15 -2.31
N ARG A 197 -2.68 -5.28 -2.87
CA ARG A 197 -2.25 -4.05 -2.18
C ARG A 197 -3.41 -3.07 -1.95
N CYS A 198 -4.31 -2.93 -2.92
CA CYS A 198 -5.49 -2.09 -2.78
C CYS A 198 -6.44 -2.65 -1.72
N VAL A 199 -6.70 -3.96 -1.74
CA VAL A 199 -7.51 -4.64 -0.72
C VAL A 199 -6.94 -4.39 0.68
N ARG A 200 -5.63 -4.55 0.87
CA ARG A 200 -4.95 -4.30 2.15
C ARG A 200 -5.12 -2.87 2.64
N ALA A 201 -4.90 -1.90 1.76
CA ALA A 201 -5.06 -0.49 2.09
C ALA A 201 -6.51 -0.16 2.47
N LEU A 202 -7.48 -0.66 1.74
CA LEU A 202 -8.90 -0.47 2.02
C LEU A 202 -9.33 -1.19 3.32
N LYS A 203 -8.82 -2.39 3.61
CA LYS A 203 -9.03 -3.07 4.90
C LYS A 203 -8.54 -2.21 6.07
N ARG A 204 -7.33 -1.65 5.97
CA ARG A 204 -6.83 -0.73 7.01
C ARG A 204 -7.74 0.48 7.17
N ILE A 205 -8.19 1.08 6.07
CA ILE A 205 -9.09 2.24 6.10
C ILE A 205 -10.41 1.89 6.78
N PHE A 206 -10.98 0.73 6.46
CA PHE A 206 -12.18 0.22 7.10
C PHE A 206 -11.98 0.10 8.62
N ILE A 207 -10.92 -0.56 9.09
CA ILE A 207 -10.60 -0.72 10.51
C ILE A 207 -10.43 0.63 11.23
N LEU A 208 -9.88 1.64 10.53
CA LEU A 208 -9.74 3.00 11.09
C LEU A 208 -11.06 3.75 11.18
N CYS A 209 -12.08 3.35 10.43
CA CYS A 209 -13.40 3.97 10.40
C CYS A 209 -14.43 3.23 11.26
N ASP A 210 -14.23 1.94 11.49
CA ASP A 210 -14.99 1.10 12.43
C ASP A 210 -14.51 1.42 13.85
N HIS A 211 -15.16 2.41 14.50
CA HIS A 211 -14.71 2.94 15.79
C HIS A 211 -15.08 2.02 16.96
N ASP A 212 -16.26 1.39 16.89
CA ASP A 212 -16.72 0.45 17.92
C ASP A 212 -16.17 -0.98 17.71
N ARG A 213 -15.60 -1.22 16.51
CA ARG A 213 -14.93 -2.46 16.12
C ARG A 213 -15.85 -3.66 16.15
N ASP A 214 -17.04 -3.47 15.65
CA ASP A 214 -18.02 -4.54 15.52
C ASP A 214 -17.95 -5.29 14.17
N GLY A 215 -17.08 -4.81 13.24
CA GLY A 215 -16.85 -5.41 11.93
C GLY A 215 -17.77 -4.91 10.83
N ALA A 216 -18.56 -3.85 11.09
CA ALA A 216 -19.40 -3.17 10.13
C ALA A 216 -19.30 -1.65 10.30
N LEU A 217 -19.55 -0.88 9.25
CA LEU A 217 -19.70 0.57 9.36
C LEU A 217 -21.18 0.93 9.54
N SER A 218 -21.52 1.41 10.72
CA SER A 218 -22.83 1.99 11.02
C SER A 218 -23.10 3.22 10.14
N ASP A 219 -24.34 3.72 10.11
CA ASP A 219 -24.68 4.92 9.36
C ASP A 219 -23.89 6.16 9.80
N ALA A 220 -23.59 6.26 11.10
CA ALA A 220 -22.80 7.35 11.65
C ALA A 220 -21.33 7.24 11.19
N GLU A 221 -20.72 6.08 11.27
CA GLU A 221 -19.34 5.85 10.84
C GLU A 221 -19.14 5.98 9.34
N LEU A 222 -20.12 5.52 8.54
CA LEU A 222 -20.12 5.72 7.10
C LEU A 222 -20.21 7.20 6.74
N ASN A 223 -21.01 7.98 7.47
CA ASN A 223 -21.06 9.43 7.31
C ASN A 223 -19.76 10.10 7.73
N ASP A 224 -19.15 9.72 8.85
CA ASP A 224 -17.87 10.26 9.30
C ASP A 224 -16.74 9.94 8.32
N PHE A 225 -16.72 8.73 7.76
CA PHE A 225 -15.83 8.37 6.66
C PHE A 225 -16.01 9.28 5.45
N GLN A 226 -17.25 9.53 5.04
CA GLN A 226 -17.58 10.40 3.91
C GLN A 226 -17.13 11.84 4.16
N VAL A 227 -17.45 12.40 5.32
CA VAL A 227 -17.00 13.76 5.71
C VAL A 227 -15.47 13.84 5.72
N LYS A 228 -14.79 12.85 6.28
CA LYS A 228 -13.33 12.80 6.34
C LYS A 228 -12.70 12.76 4.95
N CYS A 229 -13.27 12.00 4.02
CA CYS A 229 -12.68 11.82 2.67
C CYS A 229 -13.04 12.95 1.72
N PHE A 230 -14.30 13.42 1.75
CA PHE A 230 -14.87 14.30 0.72
C PHE A 230 -15.34 15.65 1.25
N ASN A 231 -15.20 15.92 2.55
CA ASN A 231 -15.67 17.15 3.23
C ASN A 231 -17.17 17.42 3.04
N ALA A 232 -17.97 16.41 2.75
CA ALA A 232 -19.41 16.50 2.56
C ALA A 232 -20.13 15.35 3.29
N PRO A 233 -21.16 15.63 4.10
CA PRO A 233 -21.92 14.57 4.77
C PRO A 233 -22.85 13.86 3.76
N LEU A 234 -23.14 12.59 4.03
CA LEU A 234 -24.18 11.84 3.33
C LEU A 234 -25.55 12.19 3.88
N GLN A 235 -26.52 12.37 2.99
CA GLN A 235 -27.91 12.43 3.41
C GLN A 235 -28.41 11.02 3.80
N PRO A 236 -29.36 10.89 4.75
CA PRO A 236 -29.87 9.57 5.14
C PRO A 236 -30.41 8.74 3.96
N SER A 237 -31.01 9.39 2.96
CA SER A 237 -31.47 8.74 1.73
C SER A 237 -30.32 8.18 0.88
N GLU A 238 -29.18 8.84 0.87
CA GLU A 238 -27.99 8.38 0.13
C GLU A 238 -27.35 7.15 0.79
N ILE A 239 -27.32 7.11 2.13
CA ILE A 239 -26.86 5.96 2.88
C ILE A 239 -27.70 4.72 2.56
N VAL A 240 -29.04 4.89 2.55
CA VAL A 240 -29.96 3.81 2.16
C VAL A 240 -29.69 3.33 0.73
N VAL A 241 -29.47 4.24 -0.22
CA VAL A 241 -29.15 3.90 -1.60
C VAL A 241 -27.83 3.12 -1.69
N VAL A 242 -26.78 3.58 -1.01
CA VAL A 242 -25.49 2.87 -0.99
C VAL A 242 -25.64 1.45 -0.45
N LYS A 243 -26.30 1.28 0.69
CA LYS A 243 -26.54 -0.02 1.29
C LYS A 243 -27.38 -0.93 0.39
N SER A 244 -28.45 -0.40 -0.24
CA SER A 244 -29.30 -1.18 -1.13
C SER A 244 -28.57 -1.66 -2.38
N VAL A 245 -27.73 -0.83 -2.99
CA VAL A 245 -26.90 -1.18 -4.15
C VAL A 245 -25.92 -2.31 -3.81
N VAL A 246 -25.32 -2.25 -2.62
CA VAL A 246 -24.41 -3.30 -2.15
C VAL A 246 -25.20 -4.58 -1.87
N GLN A 247 -26.30 -4.50 -1.13
CA GLN A 247 -27.10 -5.67 -0.71
C GLN A 247 -27.75 -6.39 -1.89
N GLU A 248 -28.16 -5.66 -2.94
CA GLU A 248 -28.71 -6.24 -4.17
C GLU A 248 -27.72 -7.17 -4.87
N LYS A 249 -26.43 -6.78 -4.89
CA LYS A 249 -25.39 -7.54 -5.59
C LYS A 249 -24.61 -8.49 -4.68
N LEU A 250 -24.50 -8.16 -3.40
CA LEU A 250 -23.73 -8.91 -2.41
C LEU A 250 -24.48 -8.94 -1.07
N ARG A 251 -25.22 -10.02 -0.81
CA ARG A 251 -26.09 -10.14 0.38
C ARG A 251 -25.33 -10.00 1.70
N GLU A 252 -24.12 -10.51 1.78
CA GLU A 252 -23.23 -10.42 2.95
C GLU A 252 -22.53 -9.05 3.09
N GLY A 253 -22.71 -8.17 2.11
CA GLY A 253 -22.09 -6.85 2.11
C GLY A 253 -22.73 -5.86 3.08
N VAL A 254 -23.93 -6.14 3.57
CA VAL A 254 -24.65 -5.31 4.55
C VAL A 254 -25.37 -6.23 5.54
N ASP A 255 -25.20 -5.95 6.83
CA ASP A 255 -25.91 -6.63 7.93
C ASP A 255 -26.67 -5.64 8.82
N ASP A 256 -27.21 -6.13 9.95
CA ASP A 256 -28.00 -5.31 10.89
C ASP A 256 -27.18 -4.19 11.56
N ARG A 257 -25.85 -4.31 11.61
CA ARG A 257 -24.91 -3.33 12.16
C ARG A 257 -24.56 -2.25 11.15
N GLY A 258 -24.41 -2.62 9.87
CA GLY A 258 -24.06 -1.66 8.83
C GLY A 258 -23.47 -2.26 7.57
N LEU A 259 -22.57 -1.49 6.94
CA LEU A 259 -21.80 -1.93 5.77
C LEU A 259 -20.61 -2.76 6.24
N THR A 260 -20.57 -4.06 5.88
CA THR A 260 -19.49 -4.97 6.26
C THR A 260 -18.19 -4.66 5.50
N LEU A 261 -17.06 -5.22 5.95
CA LEU A 261 -15.78 -5.13 5.24
C LEU A 261 -15.90 -5.60 3.79
N THR A 262 -16.58 -6.72 3.54
CA THR A 262 -16.79 -7.27 2.21
C THR A 262 -17.62 -6.31 1.34
N GLY A 263 -18.65 -5.71 1.90
CA GLY A 263 -19.46 -4.67 1.25
C GLY A 263 -18.67 -3.41 0.93
N PHE A 264 -17.80 -2.96 1.84
CA PHE A 264 -16.94 -1.81 1.63
C PHE A 264 -15.93 -2.05 0.47
N LEU A 265 -15.29 -3.21 0.43
CA LEU A 265 -14.38 -3.58 -0.66
C LEU A 265 -15.11 -3.68 -2.00
N PHE A 266 -16.31 -4.29 -2.01
CA PHE A 266 -17.15 -4.38 -3.18
C PHE A 266 -17.57 -3.00 -3.71
N LEU A 267 -17.91 -2.07 -2.83
CA LEU A 267 -18.26 -0.69 -3.21
C LEU A 267 -17.11 0.01 -3.94
N HIS A 268 -15.87 -0.16 -3.49
CA HIS A 268 -14.69 0.37 -4.16
C HIS A 268 -14.40 -0.30 -5.50
N ALA A 269 -14.57 -1.61 -5.61
CA ALA A 269 -14.50 -2.32 -6.88
C ALA A 269 -15.54 -1.78 -7.88
N LEU A 270 -16.77 -1.56 -7.43
CA LEU A 270 -17.84 -1.00 -8.25
C LEU A 270 -17.55 0.44 -8.72
N PHE A 271 -16.91 1.29 -7.89
CA PHE A 271 -16.49 2.63 -8.32
C PHE A 271 -15.46 2.54 -9.46
N ILE A 272 -14.50 1.62 -9.34
CA ILE A 272 -13.45 1.43 -10.35
C ILE A 272 -14.05 0.89 -11.66
N GLU A 273 -14.91 -0.13 -11.61
CA GLU A 273 -15.62 -0.66 -12.77
C GLU A 273 -16.43 0.42 -13.52
N LYS A 274 -17.03 1.36 -12.78
CA LYS A 274 -17.78 2.48 -13.36
C LYS A 274 -16.89 3.66 -13.80
N GLY A 275 -15.56 3.49 -13.84
CA GLY A 275 -14.61 4.52 -14.25
C GLY A 275 -14.40 5.66 -13.26
N ARG A 276 -14.88 5.52 -12.00
CA ARG A 276 -14.74 6.51 -10.92
C ARG A 276 -13.49 6.23 -10.06
N LEU A 277 -12.33 6.13 -10.71
CA LEU A 277 -11.04 5.87 -10.06
C LEU A 277 -10.68 6.92 -9.02
N GLU A 278 -11.00 8.18 -9.31
CA GLU A 278 -10.74 9.33 -8.45
C GLU A 278 -11.35 9.17 -7.04
N THR A 279 -12.50 8.51 -6.93
CA THR A 279 -13.16 8.26 -5.64
C THR A 279 -12.26 7.38 -4.74
N THR A 280 -11.79 6.25 -5.26
CA THR A 280 -10.92 5.34 -4.51
C THR A 280 -9.56 5.98 -4.23
N TRP A 281 -8.98 6.72 -5.19
CA TRP A 281 -7.72 7.43 -4.96
C TRP A 281 -7.83 8.55 -3.93
N THR A 282 -8.92 9.29 -3.92
CA THR A 282 -9.19 10.32 -2.89
C THR A 282 -9.19 9.70 -1.50
N VAL A 283 -9.87 8.55 -1.35
CA VAL A 283 -9.89 7.81 -0.09
C VAL A 283 -8.48 7.38 0.30
N LEU A 284 -7.75 6.70 -0.59
CA LEU A 284 -6.38 6.22 -0.32
C LEU A 284 -5.44 7.36 0.09
N ARG A 285 -5.44 8.48 -0.65
CA ARG A 285 -4.60 9.65 -0.35
C ARG A 285 -4.96 10.31 0.97
N LYS A 286 -6.25 10.39 1.29
CA LYS A 286 -6.70 10.96 2.56
C LYS A 286 -6.20 10.17 3.77
N PHE A 287 -5.95 8.87 3.58
CA PHE A 287 -5.38 8.00 4.60
C PHE A 287 -3.86 7.78 4.46
N GLY A 288 -3.18 8.64 3.69
CA GLY A 288 -1.72 8.73 3.63
C GLY A 288 -1.04 7.79 2.63
N TYR A 289 -1.77 7.25 1.64
CA TYR A 289 -1.19 6.39 0.61
C TYR A 289 -0.72 7.18 -0.62
N ASN A 290 0.44 6.81 -1.16
CA ASN A 290 0.99 7.31 -2.42
C ASN A 290 0.46 6.52 -3.63
N ASN A 291 0.93 6.85 -4.85
CA ASN A 291 0.52 6.17 -6.09
C ASN A 291 0.94 4.69 -6.19
N GLU A 292 1.87 4.23 -5.35
CA GLU A 292 2.26 2.81 -5.25
C GLU A 292 1.45 2.04 -4.18
N ILE A 293 0.47 2.71 -3.57
CA ILE A 293 -0.32 2.22 -2.43
C ILE A 293 0.61 1.84 -1.26
N ARG A 294 1.57 2.73 -0.97
CA ARG A 294 2.41 2.69 0.23
C ARG A 294 2.13 3.93 1.07
N LEU A 295 2.19 3.80 2.38
CA LEU A 295 2.10 4.95 3.27
C LEU A 295 3.27 5.89 3.06
N HIS A 296 3.02 7.20 3.10
CA HIS A 296 4.07 8.21 3.09
C HIS A 296 4.97 8.07 4.32
N ASP A 297 6.25 8.42 4.18
CA ASP A 297 7.25 8.29 5.25
C ASP A 297 6.93 9.14 6.49
N ASP A 298 6.18 10.22 6.34
CA ASP A 298 5.68 11.07 7.44
C ASP A 298 4.63 10.37 8.32
N GLN A 299 3.98 9.33 7.79
CA GLN A 299 3.04 8.48 8.52
C GLN A 299 3.74 7.36 9.31
N LEU A 300 5.03 7.17 9.09
CA LEU A 300 5.81 6.13 9.76
C LEU A 300 6.47 6.69 11.02
N PRO A 301 6.60 5.88 12.08
CA PRO A 301 7.11 6.36 13.35
C PRO A 301 8.62 6.62 13.29
N PRO A 302 9.10 7.63 14.02
CA PRO A 302 10.53 7.86 14.14
C PRO A 302 11.22 6.71 14.90
N PRO A 303 12.53 6.49 14.68
CA PRO A 303 13.29 5.46 15.37
C PRO A 303 13.22 5.58 16.90
N ILE A 304 12.90 4.50 17.60
CA ILE A 304 12.89 4.46 19.07
C ILE A 304 14.31 4.49 19.61
N LYS A 305 14.64 5.52 20.38
CA LYS A 305 15.93 5.60 21.09
C LYS A 305 15.84 4.83 22.41
N ARG A 306 16.64 3.77 22.57
CA ARG A 306 16.74 2.99 23.81
C ARG A 306 18.21 2.70 24.15
N TYR A 307 18.45 2.52 25.45
CA TYR A 307 19.76 2.02 25.93
C TYR A 307 19.77 0.48 25.86
N PRO A 308 20.95 -0.16 25.81
CA PRO A 308 21.07 -1.62 25.75
C PRO A 308 20.45 -2.37 26.92
N ASP A 309 20.36 -1.73 28.09
CA ASP A 309 19.74 -2.27 29.32
C ASP A 309 18.23 -1.98 29.43
N GLN A 310 17.63 -1.41 28.37
CA GLN A 310 16.19 -1.20 28.25
C GLN A 310 15.59 -2.18 27.27
N SER A 311 14.37 -2.62 27.54
CA SER A 311 13.55 -3.38 26.59
C SER A 311 12.38 -2.55 26.09
N THR A 312 11.76 -2.99 25.02
CA THR A 312 10.52 -2.45 24.46
C THR A 312 9.40 -3.46 24.67
N GLU A 313 8.24 -2.97 25.08
CA GLU A 313 7.06 -3.78 25.38
C GLU A 313 5.82 -3.10 24.82
N LEU A 314 4.83 -3.89 24.41
CA LEU A 314 3.51 -3.38 24.04
C LEU A 314 2.82 -2.77 25.26
N THR A 315 2.12 -1.67 25.06
CA THR A 315 1.22 -1.11 26.08
C THR A 315 -0.06 -1.94 26.17
N ASN A 316 -0.79 -1.80 27.29
CA ASN A 316 -2.08 -2.49 27.44
C ASN A 316 -3.07 -2.10 26.36
N GLU A 317 -3.04 -0.85 25.91
CA GLU A 317 -3.87 -0.35 24.82
C GLU A 317 -3.57 -1.05 23.51
N ALA A 318 -2.29 -1.21 23.16
CA ALA A 318 -1.89 -1.95 21.97
C ALA A 318 -2.25 -3.44 22.04
N VAL A 319 -2.10 -4.06 23.23
CA VAL A 319 -2.52 -5.46 23.45
C VAL A 319 -4.03 -5.62 23.29
N GLU A 320 -4.81 -4.69 23.82
CA GLU A 320 -6.27 -4.73 23.67
C GLU A 320 -6.72 -4.50 22.22
N PHE A 321 -6.07 -3.56 21.52
CA PHE A 321 -6.27 -3.38 20.10
C PHE A 321 -6.01 -4.69 19.33
N LEU A 322 -4.87 -5.33 19.56
CA LEU A 322 -4.53 -6.59 18.89
C LEU A 322 -5.55 -7.70 19.18
N ARG A 323 -6.06 -7.81 20.42
CA ARG A 323 -7.10 -8.79 20.75
C ARG A 323 -8.38 -8.58 19.94
N ARG A 324 -8.81 -7.33 19.80
CA ARG A 324 -10.02 -7.00 19.02
C ARG A 324 -9.80 -7.26 17.54
N ILE A 325 -8.65 -6.85 16.99
CA ILE A 325 -8.32 -7.14 15.59
C ILE A 325 -8.29 -8.65 15.35
N PHE A 326 -7.70 -9.45 16.23
CA PHE A 326 -7.70 -10.90 16.08
C PHE A 326 -9.13 -11.48 16.07
N ALA A 327 -10.02 -10.99 16.92
CA ALA A 327 -11.42 -11.40 16.91
C ALA A 327 -12.14 -11.05 15.60
N THR A 328 -11.74 -9.95 14.93
CA THR A 328 -12.32 -9.56 13.63
C THR A 328 -11.84 -10.48 12.49
N PHE A 329 -10.62 -11.02 12.59
CA PHE A 329 -10.05 -11.93 11.60
C PHE A 329 -10.26 -13.41 11.89
N ASP A 330 -10.74 -13.75 13.07
CA ASP A 330 -11.18 -15.11 13.48
C ASP A 330 -12.57 -15.37 12.85
N ILE A 331 -12.57 -15.82 11.60
CA ILE A 331 -13.79 -15.97 10.80
C ILE A 331 -14.68 -17.10 11.33
N ASP A 332 -14.09 -18.18 11.85
CA ASP A 332 -14.85 -19.31 12.38
C ASP A 332 -15.18 -19.20 13.89
N GLY A 333 -14.70 -18.13 14.55
CA GLY A 333 -15.00 -17.84 15.95
C GLY A 333 -14.43 -18.88 16.94
N ASP A 334 -13.40 -19.64 16.54
CA ASP A 334 -12.84 -20.71 17.36
C ASP A 334 -11.79 -20.19 18.38
N GLY A 335 -11.51 -18.88 18.36
CA GLY A 335 -10.54 -18.21 19.24
C GLY A 335 -9.09 -18.43 18.86
N ALA A 336 -8.82 -18.91 17.63
CA ALA A 336 -7.48 -19.11 17.09
C ALA A 336 -7.43 -18.63 15.64
N LEU A 337 -6.34 -17.99 15.21
CA LEU A 337 -6.13 -17.61 13.81
C LEU A 337 -5.44 -18.76 13.06
N ARG A 338 -6.02 -19.16 11.93
CA ARG A 338 -5.40 -20.11 10.99
C ARG A 338 -4.30 -19.44 10.19
N SER A 339 -3.43 -20.22 9.55
CA SER A 339 -2.35 -19.69 8.70
C SER A 339 -2.87 -18.70 7.64
N ALA A 340 -4.00 -19.00 7.00
CA ALA A 340 -4.61 -18.11 6.00
C ALA A 340 -5.14 -16.79 6.62
N GLU A 341 -5.73 -16.83 7.81
CA GLU A 341 -6.22 -15.65 8.54
C GLU A 341 -5.06 -14.79 9.06
N LEU A 342 -3.97 -15.44 9.50
CA LEU A 342 -2.72 -14.77 9.85
C LEU A 342 -2.06 -14.13 8.63
N GLU A 343 -1.98 -14.83 7.50
CA GLU A 343 -1.48 -14.26 6.25
C GLU A 343 -2.33 -13.06 5.83
N ASP A 344 -3.65 -13.13 5.95
CA ASP A 344 -4.54 -12.03 5.62
C ASP A 344 -4.32 -10.82 6.56
N LEU A 345 -4.17 -11.03 7.85
CA LEU A 345 -3.86 -10.00 8.84
C LEU A 345 -2.49 -9.37 8.58
N PHE A 346 -1.44 -10.18 8.42
CA PHE A 346 -0.07 -9.67 8.22
C PHE A 346 0.19 -9.23 6.77
N SER A 347 -0.64 -9.63 5.83
CA SER A 347 -0.53 -9.19 4.43
C SER A 347 -0.71 -7.69 4.24
N THR A 348 -1.24 -6.97 5.25
CA THR A 348 -1.33 -5.50 5.23
C THR A 348 0.03 -4.81 5.34
N ALA A 349 1.05 -5.48 5.90
CA ALA A 349 2.40 -4.94 6.02
C ALA A 349 3.15 -4.95 4.66
N PRO A 350 4.04 -3.98 4.38
CA PRO A 350 4.79 -3.94 3.13
C PRO A 350 5.76 -5.11 3.03
N GLU A 351 5.87 -5.68 1.84
CA GLU A 351 6.91 -6.62 1.46
C GLU A 351 8.27 -5.89 1.40
N LYS A 352 8.85 -5.52 2.54
CA LYS A 352 10.25 -5.12 2.57
C LYS A 352 11.10 -6.35 2.87
N ASP A 353 12.20 -6.49 2.13
CA ASP A 353 13.25 -7.49 2.34
C ASP A 353 13.61 -7.59 3.83
N GLY A 354 13.36 -8.74 4.46
CA GLY A 354 13.59 -8.96 5.88
C GLY A 354 12.34 -9.04 6.76
N ALA A 355 11.12 -9.05 6.17
CA ALA A 355 9.98 -9.62 6.90
C ALA A 355 10.44 -10.97 7.44
N LEU A 356 10.17 -11.25 8.71
CA LEU A 356 10.07 -12.65 9.13
C LEU A 356 9.29 -13.31 8.02
N ARG A 357 9.99 -13.97 7.10
CA ARG A 357 9.35 -14.59 5.93
C ARG A 357 8.27 -15.50 6.50
N SER A 358 7.20 -15.67 5.77
CA SER A 358 6.22 -16.72 6.09
C SER A 358 6.92 -17.99 6.57
N ALA A 359 8.07 -18.33 6.01
CA ALA A 359 8.92 -19.43 6.45
C ALA A 359 9.49 -19.31 7.88
N GLU A 360 9.83 -18.11 8.36
CA GLU A 360 10.31 -17.96 9.76
C GLU A 360 9.14 -17.85 10.72
N LEU A 361 8.02 -17.31 10.27
CA LEU A 361 6.73 -17.38 10.96
C LEU A 361 6.19 -18.82 10.90
N GLU A 362 6.27 -19.48 9.75
CA GLU A 362 5.94 -20.89 9.58
C GLU A 362 6.81 -21.80 10.44
N ASP A 363 8.10 -21.57 10.57
CA ASP A 363 8.98 -22.30 11.51
C ASP A 363 8.59 -22.04 12.99
N LEU A 364 8.13 -20.84 13.32
CA LEU A 364 7.60 -20.53 14.64
C LEU A 364 6.18 -21.09 14.86
N PHE A 365 5.37 -21.20 13.79
CA PHE A 365 3.98 -21.65 13.82
C PHE A 365 3.77 -23.08 13.31
N SER A 366 4.52 -23.57 12.31
CA SER A 366 4.33 -24.87 11.64
C SER A 366 4.55 -26.08 12.53
N THR A 367 5.11 -25.87 13.71
CA THR A 367 5.36 -26.92 14.68
C THR A 367 4.46 -26.81 15.91
N ALA A 368 3.45 -25.94 15.89
CA ALA A 368 2.39 -25.95 16.90
C ALA A 368 1.34 -27.02 16.56
N PRO A 369 0.79 -27.76 17.55
CA PRO A 369 -0.28 -28.70 17.29
C PRO A 369 -1.51 -27.97 16.74
N GLU A 370 -1.90 -28.34 15.58
CA GLU A 370 -3.06 -28.04 14.72
C GLU A 370 -3.78 -26.67 14.78
N LYS A 371 -3.60 -25.81 15.78
CA LYS A 371 -4.21 -24.47 15.85
C LYS A 371 -3.39 -23.51 16.72
N PRO A 372 -2.84 -22.40 16.19
CA PRO A 372 -2.32 -21.33 17.02
C PRO A 372 -3.48 -20.64 17.76
N ARG A 373 -3.52 -20.75 19.07
CA ARG A 373 -4.48 -20.02 19.90
C ARG A 373 -4.15 -18.54 19.92
N THR A 374 -5.14 -17.66 20.07
CA THR A 374 -4.98 -16.19 20.14
C THR A 374 -3.85 -15.74 21.10
N ILE A 375 -3.62 -16.51 22.17
CA ILE A 375 -2.55 -16.27 23.14
C ILE A 375 -1.16 -16.42 22.50
N SER A 376 -0.95 -17.39 21.59
CA SER A 376 0.35 -17.57 20.91
C SER A 376 0.69 -16.41 19.98
N THR A 377 -0.31 -15.83 19.35
CA THR A 377 -0.12 -14.65 18.47
C THR A 377 0.32 -13.40 19.27
N LEU A 378 -0.24 -13.14 20.44
CA LEU A 378 0.21 -12.06 21.32
C LEU A 378 1.64 -12.26 21.84
N HIS A 379 2.06 -13.50 22.07
CA HIS A 379 3.44 -13.80 22.43
C HIS A 379 4.41 -13.48 21.30
N LEU A 380 4.03 -13.76 20.06
CA LEU A 380 4.82 -13.38 18.89
C LEU A 380 4.95 -11.86 18.79
N TRP A 381 3.87 -11.11 18.95
CA TRP A 381 3.92 -9.65 18.98
C TRP A 381 4.82 -9.12 20.09
N SER A 382 4.83 -9.75 21.25
CA SER A 382 5.74 -9.41 22.35
C SER A 382 7.20 -9.66 21.97
N LEU A 383 7.48 -10.76 21.26
CA LEU A 383 8.82 -11.07 20.73
C LEU A 383 9.25 -10.06 19.66
N MET A 384 8.40 -9.76 18.70
CA MET A 384 8.68 -8.76 17.66
C MET A 384 8.96 -7.39 18.28
N THR A 385 8.15 -6.97 19.27
CA THR A 385 8.36 -5.68 19.96
C THR A 385 9.67 -5.63 20.72
N LEU A 386 10.11 -6.75 21.28
CA LEU A 386 11.39 -6.85 21.97
C LEU A 386 12.58 -6.76 20.99
N LEU A 387 12.51 -7.45 19.85
CA LEU A 387 13.60 -7.58 18.90
C LEU A 387 13.65 -6.37 17.95
N ASP A 388 12.53 -6.03 17.34
CA ASP A 388 12.40 -4.97 16.35
C ASP A 388 11.16 -4.10 16.62
N PRO A 389 11.27 -3.12 17.51
CA PRO A 389 10.14 -2.26 17.88
C PRO A 389 9.69 -1.33 16.76
N ILE A 390 10.60 -0.92 15.86
CA ILE A 390 10.27 -0.04 14.72
C ILE A 390 9.34 -0.78 13.78
N ARG A 391 9.71 -1.99 13.41
CA ARG A 391 8.89 -2.84 12.57
C ARG A 391 7.55 -3.20 13.22
N THR A 392 7.54 -3.43 14.53
CA THR A 392 6.28 -3.67 15.27
C THR A 392 5.36 -2.47 15.14
N MET A 393 5.87 -1.24 15.29
CA MET A 393 5.07 -0.02 15.09
C MET A 393 4.59 0.14 13.65
N GLU A 394 5.46 -0.07 12.66
CA GLU A 394 5.07 -0.05 11.25
C GLU A 394 3.93 -1.04 10.99
N THR A 395 4.04 -2.27 11.47
CA THR A 395 3.00 -3.28 11.31
C THR A 395 1.69 -2.87 12.01
N LEU A 396 1.75 -2.32 13.23
CA LEU A 396 0.57 -1.81 13.93
C LEU A 396 -0.14 -0.70 13.14
N ILE A 397 0.61 0.21 12.50
CA ILE A 397 0.05 1.25 11.63
C ILE A 397 -0.67 0.61 10.43
N TYR A 398 -0.04 -0.37 9.80
CA TYR A 398 -0.62 -1.02 8.62
C TYR A 398 -1.86 -1.86 8.93
N ILE A 399 -1.99 -2.42 10.14
CA ILE A 399 -3.21 -3.12 10.58
C ILE A 399 -4.26 -2.19 11.20
N GLY A 400 -4.06 -0.86 11.12
CA GLY A 400 -5.07 0.13 11.51
C GLY A 400 -5.03 0.57 12.97
N TYR A 401 -3.87 0.56 13.64
CA TYR A 401 -3.75 1.19 14.96
C TYR A 401 -4.00 2.70 14.84
N GLY A 402 -5.14 3.16 15.36
CA GLY A 402 -5.69 4.50 15.07
C GLY A 402 -5.21 5.62 16.00
N THR A 403 -4.53 5.28 17.12
CA THR A 403 -3.93 6.26 18.04
C THR A 403 -2.50 6.57 17.61
N ASP A 404 -1.84 7.52 18.28
CA ASP A 404 -0.43 7.82 18.03
C ASP A 404 0.39 6.52 18.17
N PRO A 405 1.06 6.04 17.11
CA PRO A 405 1.81 4.78 17.15
C PRO A 405 2.91 4.74 18.21
N SER A 406 3.44 5.92 18.60
CA SER A 406 4.43 6.03 19.68
C SER A 406 3.88 5.59 21.04
N THR A 407 2.55 5.62 21.23
CA THR A 407 1.88 5.17 22.45
C THR A 407 1.68 3.66 22.51
N ALA A 408 1.85 2.95 21.40
CA ALA A 408 1.69 1.50 21.34
C ALA A 408 2.82 0.74 22.03
N ILE A 409 4.01 1.32 22.09
CA ILE A 409 5.20 0.70 22.63
C ILE A 409 5.77 1.55 23.75
N ARG A 410 6.03 0.93 24.87
CA ARG A 410 6.73 1.55 25.99
C ARG A 410 8.18 1.09 26.04
N VAL A 411 9.10 2.02 26.32
CA VAL A 411 10.50 1.71 26.66
C VAL A 411 10.60 1.53 28.15
N THR A 412 11.11 0.37 28.60
CA THR A 412 11.23 0.06 30.03
C THR A 412 12.29 0.95 30.69
N ARG A 413 12.20 1.11 32.03
CA ARG A 413 13.22 1.84 32.79
C ARG A 413 14.57 1.12 32.72
N ARG A 414 15.66 1.86 32.81
CA ARG A 414 17.02 1.30 32.94
C ARG A 414 17.10 0.44 34.21
N ARG A 415 17.88 -0.63 34.15
CA ARG A 415 18.12 -1.48 35.31
C ARG A 415 18.85 -0.69 36.41
N ARG A 416 18.28 -0.65 37.60
CA ARG A 416 19.00 -0.16 38.76
C ARG A 416 19.99 -1.25 39.23
N LEU A 417 21.24 -0.87 39.50
CA LEU A 417 22.31 -1.75 40.00
C LEU A 417 21.98 -2.43 41.35
N ASN A 418 20.90 -2.01 42.00
CA ASN A 418 20.52 -2.51 43.33
C ASN A 418 19.74 -3.84 43.22
N ARG A 419 20.46 -4.96 43.17
CA ARG A 419 19.94 -6.34 43.04
C ARG A 419 19.13 -6.83 44.27
N ARG A 420 19.05 -6.07 45.36
CA ARG A 420 18.35 -6.50 46.58
C ARG A 420 16.83 -6.40 46.54
N LYS A 421 16.26 -5.56 45.66
CA LYS A 421 14.82 -5.50 45.42
C LYS A 421 14.55 -6.08 44.02
N GLN A 422 14.17 -7.36 44.00
CA GLN A 422 13.85 -8.11 42.76
C GLN A 422 12.54 -7.66 42.05
N GLN A 423 12.08 -6.45 42.29
CA GLN A 423 10.92 -5.91 41.61
C GLN A 423 11.37 -5.27 40.27
N THR A 424 10.93 -5.87 39.20
CA THR A 424 11.08 -5.29 37.83
C THR A 424 9.71 -4.86 37.30
N ASP A 425 9.64 -3.65 36.76
CA ASP A 425 8.45 -3.12 36.07
C ASP A 425 8.22 -3.79 34.70
N ARG A 426 9.09 -4.74 34.31
CA ARG A 426 9.01 -5.45 33.04
C ARG A 426 7.94 -6.50 33.05
N THR A 427 7.15 -6.52 31.98
CA THR A 427 6.17 -7.56 31.70
C THR A 427 6.72 -8.62 30.73
N VAL A 428 7.76 -8.28 29.95
CA VAL A 428 8.49 -9.18 29.06
C VAL A 428 9.92 -9.36 29.56
N CYS A 429 10.31 -10.59 29.87
CA CYS A 429 11.64 -10.94 30.37
C CYS A 429 12.42 -11.73 29.33
N HIS A 430 13.65 -11.30 29.01
CA HIS A 430 14.53 -11.93 28.04
C HIS A 430 15.53 -12.86 28.72
N CYS A 431 15.42 -14.15 28.48
CA CYS A 431 16.25 -15.18 29.08
C CYS A 431 17.18 -15.80 28.03
N PHE A 432 18.49 -15.77 28.29
CA PHE A 432 19.49 -16.41 27.43
C PHE A 432 19.80 -17.81 27.93
N VAL A 433 19.75 -18.79 27.01
CA VAL A 433 20.00 -20.19 27.31
C VAL A 433 21.34 -20.59 26.70
N PHE A 434 22.30 -20.88 27.59
CA PHE A 434 23.67 -21.26 27.24
C PHE A 434 23.91 -22.76 27.56
N GLY A 435 24.85 -23.36 26.89
CA GLY A 435 25.28 -24.74 27.15
C GLY A 435 26.01 -25.37 25.96
N PRO A 436 26.72 -26.49 26.14
CA PRO A 436 27.37 -27.21 25.07
C PRO A 436 26.36 -27.78 24.04
N LYS A 437 26.88 -28.35 22.96
CA LYS A 437 26.08 -29.16 22.04
C LYS A 437 25.41 -30.29 22.80
N GLU A 438 24.23 -30.71 22.35
CA GLU A 438 23.49 -31.86 22.88
C GLU A 438 23.03 -31.75 24.33
N ALA A 439 23.34 -30.68 25.04
CA ALA A 439 22.92 -30.47 26.44
C ALA A 439 21.39 -30.30 26.66
N GLY A 440 20.59 -30.36 25.60
CA GLY A 440 19.13 -30.28 25.70
C GLY A 440 18.55 -28.86 25.66
N LYS A 441 19.30 -27.85 25.24
CA LYS A 441 18.80 -26.45 25.11
C LYS A 441 17.53 -26.36 24.28
N SER A 442 17.58 -26.89 23.05
CA SER A 442 16.44 -26.89 22.11
C SER A 442 15.25 -27.69 22.65
N ALA A 443 15.51 -28.77 23.41
CA ALA A 443 14.45 -29.55 24.04
C ALA A 443 13.72 -28.75 25.13
N ILE A 444 14.45 -27.94 25.91
CA ILE A 444 13.85 -27.03 26.90
C ILE A 444 12.96 -25.99 26.19
N LEU A 445 13.44 -25.38 25.10
CA LEU A 445 12.65 -24.41 24.34
C LEU A 445 11.37 -25.07 23.77
N ASN A 446 11.48 -26.25 23.19
CA ASN A 446 10.34 -26.98 22.63
C ASN A 446 9.32 -27.32 23.74
N SER A 447 9.76 -27.87 24.86
CA SER A 447 8.91 -28.17 25.99
C SER A 447 8.21 -26.92 26.56
N PHE A 448 8.91 -25.76 26.59
CA PHE A 448 8.38 -24.49 27.07
C PHE A 448 7.19 -23.99 26.25
N ILE A 449 7.16 -24.27 24.96
CA ILE A 449 6.04 -23.93 24.05
C ILE A 449 5.08 -25.08 23.80
N GLY A 450 5.21 -26.19 24.56
CA GLY A 450 4.31 -27.36 24.47
C GLY A 450 4.54 -28.25 23.26
N ARG A 451 5.71 -28.18 22.64
CA ARG A 451 6.10 -29.08 21.53
C ARG A 451 6.59 -30.42 22.04
N LEU A 452 6.39 -31.46 21.21
CA LEU A 452 6.94 -32.78 21.48
C LEU A 452 8.47 -32.77 21.40
N PHE A 453 9.09 -33.66 22.13
CA PHE A 453 10.54 -33.87 22.08
C PHE A 453 10.92 -34.39 20.69
N PRO A 454 11.88 -33.76 19.99
CA PRO A 454 12.32 -34.24 18.68
C PRO A 454 13.06 -35.56 18.84
N GLU A 455 12.74 -36.56 18.02
CA GLU A 455 13.40 -37.87 18.03
C GLU A 455 14.82 -37.77 17.46
N GLU A 456 15.07 -36.86 16.54
CA GLU A 456 16.38 -36.65 15.92
C GLU A 456 17.02 -35.34 16.41
N TYR A 457 18.33 -35.41 16.64
CA TYR A 457 19.13 -34.24 16.97
C TYR A 457 19.46 -33.41 15.74
N VAL A 458 19.05 -32.16 15.73
CA VAL A 458 19.41 -31.15 14.71
C VAL A 458 20.28 -30.08 15.37
N PRO A 459 21.53 -29.85 14.92
CA PRO A 459 22.40 -28.82 15.49
C PRO A 459 21.78 -27.40 15.26
N THR A 460 21.76 -26.61 16.31
CA THR A 460 21.32 -25.21 16.26
C THR A 460 22.44 -24.34 15.70
N THR A 461 22.23 -23.76 14.51
CA THR A 461 23.20 -22.88 13.82
C THR A 461 22.89 -21.40 14.06
N ASN A 462 21.61 -21.06 14.20
CA ASN A 462 21.11 -19.69 14.39
C ASN A 462 20.45 -19.57 15.77
N ASP A 463 20.26 -18.33 16.23
CA ASP A 463 19.49 -18.06 17.44
C ASP A 463 18.05 -18.58 17.29
N ARG A 464 17.58 -19.35 18.27
CA ARG A 464 16.19 -19.82 18.35
C ARG A 464 15.49 -19.13 19.50
N TYR A 465 14.21 -18.86 19.32
CA TYR A 465 13.39 -18.20 20.33
C TYR A 465 12.17 -19.06 20.68
N ALA A 466 11.79 -19.04 21.96
CA ALA A 466 10.55 -19.60 22.45
C ALA A 466 9.90 -18.60 23.42
N VAL A 467 8.61 -18.38 23.26
CA VAL A 467 7.88 -17.36 24.03
C VAL A 467 6.62 -17.97 24.65
N ASN A 468 6.44 -17.74 25.93
CA ASN A 468 5.23 -18.18 26.64
C ASN A 468 4.97 -17.29 27.87
N SER A 469 3.76 -17.35 28.40
CA SER A 469 3.40 -16.72 29.68
C SER A 469 3.78 -17.59 30.84
N VAL A 470 4.31 -16.95 31.87
CA VAL A 470 4.64 -17.59 33.13
C VAL A 470 3.86 -16.94 34.26
N ASP A 471 3.15 -17.75 35.08
CA ASP A 471 2.42 -17.29 36.26
C ASP A 471 3.40 -16.91 37.36
N GLN A 472 3.18 -15.75 37.94
CA GLN A 472 3.94 -15.26 39.09
C GLN A 472 3.21 -15.65 40.41
N PRO A 473 3.92 -15.82 41.54
CA PRO A 473 3.32 -16.20 42.83
C PRO A 473 2.17 -15.30 43.34
N LEU A 474 2.04 -14.09 42.81
CA LEU A 474 1.00 -13.12 43.18
C LEU A 474 -0.11 -13.00 42.10
N GLY A 475 -0.23 -13.96 41.18
CA GLY A 475 -1.27 -14.00 40.15
C GLY A 475 -1.02 -13.12 38.94
N ALA A 476 0.08 -12.37 38.91
CA ALA A 476 0.47 -11.60 37.70
C ALA A 476 1.11 -12.52 36.66
N LYS A 477 0.76 -12.34 35.38
CA LYS A 477 1.40 -13.06 34.26
C LYS A 477 2.52 -12.22 33.66
N LYS A 478 3.64 -12.87 33.35
CA LYS A 478 4.74 -12.27 32.60
C LYS A 478 5.05 -13.09 31.39
N THR A 479 5.43 -12.44 30.32
CA THR A 479 5.92 -13.10 29.09
C THR A 479 7.41 -13.37 29.26
N LEU A 480 7.80 -14.63 29.13
CA LEU A 480 9.21 -15.05 29.13
C LEU A 480 9.64 -15.41 27.71
N VAL A 481 10.69 -14.76 27.25
CA VAL A 481 11.33 -14.99 25.95
C VAL A 481 12.62 -15.77 26.20
N LEU A 482 12.65 -17.04 25.84
CA LEU A 482 13.86 -17.86 25.86
C LEU A 482 14.61 -17.66 24.52
N ARG A 483 15.88 -17.33 24.57
CA ARG A 483 16.78 -17.26 23.42
C ARG A 483 17.86 -18.32 23.58
N GLU A 484 17.83 -19.33 22.74
CA GLU A 484 18.91 -20.31 22.63
C GLU A 484 20.11 -19.71 21.91
N ILE A 485 21.26 -19.70 22.58
CA ILE A 485 22.51 -19.22 22.00
C ILE A 485 23.27 -20.42 21.43
N PRO A 486 23.49 -20.48 20.10
CA PRO A 486 24.31 -21.52 19.49
C PRO A 486 25.75 -21.43 20.02
N GLU A 487 26.44 -22.56 20.14
CA GLU A 487 27.80 -22.64 20.71
C GLU A 487 28.77 -21.65 20.06
N GLN A 488 28.68 -21.50 18.74
CA GLN A 488 29.52 -20.59 17.95
C GLN A 488 29.23 -19.08 18.30
N GLY A 489 28.03 -18.77 18.74
CA GLY A 489 27.59 -17.42 19.12
C GLY A 489 28.00 -16.99 20.53
N VAL A 490 28.32 -17.96 21.41
CA VAL A 490 28.58 -17.69 22.85
C VAL A 490 29.71 -16.67 23.06
N LYS A 491 30.84 -16.84 22.38
CA LYS A 491 31.98 -15.89 22.51
C LYS A 491 31.57 -14.46 22.09
N LYS A 492 30.81 -14.32 21.02
CA LYS A 492 30.31 -13.03 20.51
C LYS A 492 29.40 -12.35 21.54
N ILE A 493 28.47 -13.10 22.11
CA ILE A 493 27.53 -12.58 23.12
C ILE A 493 28.28 -12.17 24.41
N LEU A 494 29.17 -13.03 24.90
CA LEU A 494 29.92 -12.78 26.15
C LEU A 494 30.94 -11.60 26.01
N SER A 495 31.41 -11.31 24.80
CA SER A 495 32.30 -10.16 24.55
C SER A 495 31.55 -8.84 24.34
N SER A 496 30.23 -8.87 24.12
CA SER A 496 29.44 -7.67 23.87
C SER A 496 28.72 -7.23 25.15
N ARG A 497 29.12 -6.06 25.68
CA ARG A 497 28.44 -5.43 26.85
C ARG A 497 26.96 -5.18 26.59
N ASP A 498 26.62 -4.77 25.39
CA ASP A 498 25.26 -4.42 24.99
C ASP A 498 24.37 -5.67 24.90
N ALA A 499 24.91 -6.76 24.31
CA ALA A 499 24.20 -8.02 24.27
C ALA A 499 23.92 -8.59 25.67
N LEU A 500 24.89 -8.51 26.58
CA LEU A 500 24.72 -8.93 27.97
C LEU A 500 23.76 -8.01 28.74
N ALA A 501 23.75 -6.72 28.46
CA ALA A 501 22.82 -5.79 29.06
C ALA A 501 21.35 -6.09 28.65
N ALA A 502 21.11 -6.65 27.51
CA ALA A 502 19.77 -7.05 27.05
C ALA A 502 19.25 -8.34 27.74
N CYS A 503 20.11 -9.13 28.39
CA CYS A 503 19.74 -10.38 29.07
C CYS A 503 19.19 -10.12 30.46
N ASP A 504 17.94 -10.54 30.76
CA ASP A 504 17.35 -10.45 32.11
C ASP A 504 17.77 -11.60 33.01
N VAL A 505 17.82 -12.81 32.45
CA VAL A 505 18.17 -14.06 33.13
C VAL A 505 19.06 -14.89 32.21
N ALA A 506 20.11 -15.46 32.77
CA ALA A 506 20.96 -16.44 32.07
C ALA A 506 20.71 -17.83 32.64
N VAL A 507 20.41 -18.78 31.78
CA VAL A 507 20.24 -20.21 32.11
C VAL A 507 21.41 -20.99 31.50
N PHE A 508 22.10 -21.75 32.30
CA PHE A 508 23.16 -22.63 31.86
C PHE A 508 22.67 -24.07 31.93
N VAL A 509 22.63 -24.70 30.75
CA VAL A 509 22.20 -26.10 30.59
C VAL A 509 23.43 -26.97 30.45
N HIS A 510 23.50 -28.04 31.21
CA HIS A 510 24.56 -29.06 31.13
C HIS A 510 23.92 -30.44 31.12
N ASP A 511 24.56 -31.36 30.46
CA ASP A 511 24.23 -32.77 30.52
C ASP A 511 24.72 -33.38 31.82
N ARG A 512 24.03 -34.42 32.30
CA ARG A 512 24.29 -35.05 33.61
C ARG A 512 25.25 -36.22 33.47
#